data_c6469aead2a19c855431927e03f2a31e
#
_entry.id   c6469aead2a19c855431927e03f2a31e
#
_cell.length_a   1.000
_cell.length_b   1.000
_cell.length_c   1.000
_cell.angle_alpha   90.00
_cell.angle_beta   90.00
_cell.angle_gamma   90.00
#
_symmetry.space_group_name_H-M   'P 1'
#
loop_
_entity.id
_entity.type
_entity.pdbx_description
1 polymer ?
#
loop_
_entity_poly.entity_id
_entity_poly.type
_entity_poly.pdbx_seq_one_letter_code
_entity_poly.pdbx_strand_id
1 'polypeptide(L)'
;CLYSQGGGAMKPKLIIKFAVDVAMTLALLFLMGYHLWGEALHEWVGAGILLLFIAHHILNGHWYKTLFKGKYNAMRILTLCIDFLVLVSMLVQMYSGIVMSRYVFDFLSFRGGMSLARRLHILGAYWGFLLMSLHLGLHWKMILKMFRKAAGIKSKAKSRNMLAFIV
;
A
#
# COMPACT_ATOMS: atom_id res chain seq x y z
N CYS A 1 31.27 12.44 19.62
CA CYS A 1 30.46 12.01 20.75
C CYS A 1 29.41 13.04 21.11
N LEU A 2 28.23 13.02 20.52
CA LEU A 2 27.03 13.68 21.10
C LEU A 2 25.82 12.92 20.56
N TYR A 3 25.46 11.85 21.27
CA TYR A 3 24.20 11.13 21.10
C TYR A 3 23.11 11.99 21.76
N SER A 4 22.55 12.91 21.00
CA SER A 4 21.37 13.67 21.39
C SER A 4 20.19 12.69 21.48
N GLN A 5 19.86 12.25 22.67
CA GLN A 5 18.64 11.56 23.06
C GLN A 5 17.46 12.53 22.98
N GLY A 6 17.09 12.92 21.74
CA GLY A 6 15.94 13.76 21.50
C GLY A 6 14.71 12.88 21.23
N GLY A 7 13.79 12.80 22.17
CA GLY A 7 12.40 12.35 21.95
C GLY A 7 11.67 13.34 21.05
N GLY A 8 12.16 13.50 19.80
CA GLY A 8 11.61 14.44 18.84
C GLY A 8 10.30 13.91 18.24
N ALA A 9 9.29 14.76 18.19
CA ALA A 9 8.05 14.54 17.44
C ALA A 9 8.34 14.02 16.01
N MET A 10 7.46 13.19 15.48
CA MET A 10 7.61 12.69 14.11
C MET A 10 7.57 13.86 13.12
N LYS A 11 8.48 13.83 12.15
CA LYS A 11 8.44 14.83 11.07
C LYS A 11 7.09 14.75 10.35
N PRO A 12 6.44 15.90 10.03
CA PRO A 12 5.10 15.92 9.41
C PRO A 12 4.99 15.03 8.18
N LYS A 13 6.00 15.03 7.32
CA LYS A 13 6.06 14.17 6.12
C LYS A 13 5.97 12.66 6.45
N LEU A 14 6.50 12.21 7.57
CA LEU A 14 6.45 10.81 7.98
C LEU A 14 5.06 10.44 8.50
N ILE A 15 4.39 11.37 9.19
CA ILE A 15 3.00 11.19 9.65
C ILE A 15 2.08 11.05 8.44
N ILE A 16 2.21 11.92 7.44
CA ILE A 16 1.40 11.89 6.21
C ILE A 16 1.60 10.56 5.47
N LYS A 17 2.84 10.10 5.30
CA LYS A 17 3.12 8.79 4.70
C LYS A 17 2.38 7.68 5.42
N PHE A 18 2.53 7.61 6.74
CA PHE A 18 1.90 6.59 7.56
C PHE A 18 0.37 6.65 7.47
N ALA A 19 -0.22 7.85 7.50
CA ALA A 19 -1.65 8.03 7.37
C ALA A 19 -2.17 7.55 5.99
N VAL A 20 -1.45 7.86 4.91
CA VAL A 20 -1.78 7.38 3.55
C VAL A 20 -1.71 5.86 3.48
N ASP A 21 -0.65 5.23 4.01
CA ASP A 21 -0.49 3.78 3.98
C ASP A 21 -1.59 3.06 4.77
N VAL A 22 -1.96 3.58 5.95
CA VAL A 22 -3.07 3.06 6.77
C VAL A 22 -4.40 3.25 6.04
N ALA A 23 -4.67 4.43 5.49
CA ALA A 23 -5.90 4.70 4.76
C ALA A 23 -6.06 3.79 3.53
N MET A 24 -4.98 3.54 2.77
CA MET A 24 -4.98 2.61 1.64
C MET A 24 -5.29 1.18 2.10
N THR A 25 -4.68 0.74 3.20
CA THR A 25 -4.93 -0.61 3.74
C THR A 25 -6.38 -0.79 4.15
N LEU A 26 -6.95 0.17 4.88
CA LEU A 26 -8.35 0.15 5.30
C LEU A 26 -9.31 0.22 4.11
N ALA A 27 -9.03 1.09 3.13
CA ALA A 27 -9.82 1.19 1.91
C ALA A 27 -9.79 -0.09 1.08
N LEU A 28 -8.63 -0.77 0.99
CA LEU A 28 -8.51 -2.06 0.31
C LEU A 28 -9.37 -3.14 1.00
N LEU A 29 -9.31 -3.23 2.33
CA LEU A 29 -10.15 -4.16 3.10
C LEU A 29 -11.63 -3.86 2.90
N PHE A 30 -12.02 -2.59 2.88
CA PHE A 30 -13.39 -2.17 2.59
C PHE A 30 -13.84 -2.61 1.18
N LEU A 31 -12.99 -2.42 0.16
CA LEU A 31 -13.30 -2.81 -1.22
C LEU A 31 -13.50 -4.31 -1.39
N MET A 32 -12.85 -5.16 -0.59
CA MET A 32 -13.09 -6.62 -0.58
C MET A 32 -14.50 -6.99 -0.11
N GLY A 33 -15.16 -6.11 0.63
CA GLY A 33 -16.54 -6.28 1.11
C GLY A 33 -17.62 -5.81 0.11
N TYR A 34 -17.41 -5.89 -1.20
CA TYR A 34 -18.35 -5.42 -2.24
C TYR A 34 -19.82 -5.80 -1.99
N HIS A 35 -20.07 -7.04 -1.59
CA HIS A 35 -21.41 -7.54 -1.32
C HIS A 35 -22.11 -6.87 -0.12
N LEU A 36 -21.34 -6.25 0.78
CA LEU A 36 -21.87 -5.58 1.97
C LEU A 36 -22.27 -4.11 1.68
N TRP A 37 -21.55 -3.44 0.78
CA TRP A 37 -21.64 -1.98 0.61
C TRP A 37 -22.30 -1.57 -0.71
N GLY A 38 -22.36 -2.47 -1.70
CA GLY A 38 -22.93 -2.20 -3.01
C GLY A 38 -22.00 -1.46 -3.97
N GLU A 39 -22.48 -1.33 -5.22
CA GLU A 39 -21.68 -0.85 -6.36
C GLU A 39 -21.22 0.60 -6.22
N ALA A 40 -22.13 1.50 -5.83
CA ALA A 40 -21.83 2.93 -5.77
C ALA A 40 -20.73 3.25 -4.75
N LEU A 41 -20.83 2.72 -3.51
CA LEU A 41 -19.79 2.93 -2.49
C LEU A 41 -18.47 2.29 -2.88
N HIS A 42 -18.51 1.13 -3.51
CA HIS A 42 -17.30 0.46 -4.02
C HIS A 42 -16.58 1.35 -5.05
N GLU A 43 -17.28 1.96 -5.99
CA GLU A 43 -16.68 2.87 -6.98
C GLU A 43 -16.10 4.14 -6.34
N TRP A 44 -16.83 4.79 -5.42
CA TRP A 44 -16.33 5.98 -4.74
C TRP A 44 -15.09 5.71 -3.89
N VAL A 45 -15.07 4.61 -3.15
CA VAL A 45 -13.88 4.20 -2.38
C VAL A 45 -12.75 3.78 -3.32
N GLY A 46 -13.07 3.13 -4.46
CA GLY A 46 -12.10 2.81 -5.52
C GLY A 46 -11.45 4.06 -6.12
N ALA A 47 -12.22 5.12 -6.38
CA ALA A 47 -11.68 6.41 -6.80
C ALA A 47 -10.80 7.05 -5.70
N GLY A 48 -11.23 6.94 -4.45
CA GLY A 48 -10.43 7.38 -3.30
C GLY A 48 -9.08 6.67 -3.21
N ILE A 49 -9.07 5.35 -3.39
CA ILE A 49 -7.82 4.58 -3.36
C ILE A 49 -6.90 4.91 -4.55
N LEU A 50 -7.44 5.28 -5.72
CA LEU A 50 -6.65 5.78 -6.84
C LEU A 50 -5.88 7.06 -6.46
N LEU A 51 -6.54 8.01 -5.79
CA LEU A 51 -5.88 9.24 -5.32
C LEU A 51 -4.83 8.95 -4.24
N LEU A 52 -5.15 8.08 -3.29
CA LEU A 52 -4.20 7.64 -2.27
C LEU A 52 -2.99 6.90 -2.86
N PHE A 53 -3.21 6.09 -3.89
CA PHE A 53 -2.14 5.40 -4.62
C PHE A 53 -1.18 6.39 -5.27
N ILE A 54 -1.68 7.42 -5.95
CA ILE A 54 -0.87 8.49 -6.53
C ILE A 54 -0.08 9.21 -5.42
N ALA A 55 -0.74 9.57 -4.33
CA ALA A 55 -0.09 10.21 -3.19
C ALA A 55 1.00 9.33 -2.56
N HIS A 56 0.75 8.02 -2.41
CA HIS A 56 1.72 7.04 -1.92
C HIS A 56 2.99 7.04 -2.78
N HIS A 57 2.86 6.98 -4.11
CA HIS A 57 4.00 6.97 -5.03
C HIS A 57 4.76 8.30 -5.02
N ILE A 58 4.08 9.43 -4.98
CA ILE A 58 4.72 10.76 -4.87
C ILE A 58 5.51 10.87 -3.56
N LEU A 59 4.91 10.49 -2.44
CA LEU A 59 5.55 10.54 -1.13
C LEU A 59 6.75 9.59 -1.02
N ASN A 60 6.72 8.46 -1.73
CA ASN A 60 7.77 7.46 -1.75
C ASN A 60 8.69 7.54 -2.97
N GLY A 61 8.68 8.63 -3.73
CA GLY A 61 9.49 8.83 -4.95
C GLY A 61 10.99 8.59 -4.79
N HIS A 62 11.53 8.68 -3.56
CA HIS A 62 12.93 8.32 -3.27
C HIS A 62 13.22 6.83 -3.54
N TRP A 63 12.24 5.94 -3.38
CA TRP A 63 12.38 4.51 -3.67
C TRP A 63 12.82 4.27 -5.11
N TYR A 64 12.21 4.95 -6.08
CA TYR A 64 12.57 4.85 -7.50
C TYR A 64 14.02 5.25 -7.77
N LYS A 65 14.53 6.27 -7.06
CA LYS A 65 15.92 6.74 -7.21
C LYS A 65 16.95 5.75 -6.65
N THR A 66 16.53 4.89 -5.74
CA THR A 66 17.40 3.87 -5.11
C THR A 66 17.25 2.49 -5.72
N LEU A 67 16.31 2.30 -6.65
CA LEU A 67 16.00 1.02 -7.24
C LEU A 67 17.25 0.34 -7.84
N PHE A 68 18.03 1.11 -8.61
CA PHE A 68 19.22 0.63 -9.32
C PHE A 68 20.54 0.86 -8.54
N LYS A 69 20.46 1.25 -7.25
CA LYS A 69 21.65 1.55 -6.45
C LYS A 69 21.90 0.51 -5.37
N GLY A 70 23.17 0.17 -5.13
CA GLY A 70 23.60 -0.72 -4.05
C GLY A 70 23.64 -2.20 -4.42
N LYS A 71 24.00 -3.06 -3.44
CA LYS A 71 24.12 -4.51 -3.63
C LYS A 71 22.75 -5.18 -3.55
N TYR A 72 22.50 -6.14 -4.43
CA TYR A 72 21.31 -6.97 -4.43
C TYR A 72 21.57 -8.26 -3.67
N ASN A 73 20.84 -8.47 -2.60
CA ASN A 73 20.76 -9.76 -1.91
C ASN A 73 19.39 -10.41 -2.21
N ALA A 74 19.24 -11.69 -1.89
CA ALA A 74 18.02 -12.45 -2.18
C ALA A 74 16.75 -11.79 -1.61
N MET A 75 16.79 -11.29 -0.37
CA MET A 75 15.66 -10.62 0.25
C MET A 75 15.30 -9.31 -0.45
N ARG A 76 16.29 -8.55 -0.91
CA ARG A 76 16.03 -7.31 -1.66
C ARG A 76 15.40 -7.62 -3.01
N ILE A 77 15.88 -8.65 -3.72
CA ILE A 77 15.31 -9.08 -5.00
C ILE A 77 13.85 -9.51 -4.78
N LEU A 78 13.59 -10.35 -3.77
CA LEU A 78 12.23 -10.78 -3.43
C LEU A 78 11.30 -9.57 -3.16
N THR A 79 11.75 -8.63 -2.34
CA THR A 79 10.97 -7.42 -2.04
C THR A 79 10.67 -6.62 -3.30
N LEU A 80 11.67 -6.39 -4.16
CA LEU A 80 11.49 -5.67 -5.43
C LEU A 80 10.53 -6.40 -6.38
N CYS A 81 10.59 -7.72 -6.46
CA CYS A 81 9.66 -8.51 -7.27
C CYS A 81 8.21 -8.36 -6.76
N ILE A 82 8.00 -8.46 -5.44
CA ILE A 82 6.67 -8.28 -4.84
C ILE A 82 6.17 -6.85 -5.04
N ASP A 83 7.01 -5.84 -4.80
CA ASP A 83 6.66 -4.42 -5.01
C ASP A 83 6.23 -4.16 -6.47
N PHE A 84 6.96 -4.74 -7.43
CA PHE A 84 6.62 -4.62 -8.86
C PHE A 84 5.32 -5.33 -9.21
N LEU A 85 5.09 -6.54 -8.69
CA LEU A 85 3.85 -7.29 -8.92
C LEU A 85 2.64 -6.57 -8.31
N VAL A 86 2.79 -5.99 -7.13
CA VAL A 86 1.76 -5.15 -6.49
C VAL A 86 1.46 -3.93 -7.36
N LEU A 87 2.50 -3.23 -7.84
CA LEU A 87 2.34 -2.07 -8.71
C LEU A 87 1.53 -2.43 -9.97
N VAL A 88 1.92 -3.50 -10.68
CA VAL A 88 1.23 -3.95 -11.89
C VAL A 88 -0.22 -4.36 -11.57
N SER A 89 -0.43 -5.13 -10.50
CA SER A 89 -1.76 -5.56 -10.08
C SER A 89 -2.67 -4.37 -9.78
N MET A 90 -2.16 -3.34 -9.07
CA MET A 90 -2.92 -2.13 -8.76
C MET A 90 -3.25 -1.32 -10.01
N LEU A 91 -2.33 -1.19 -10.97
CA LEU A 91 -2.59 -0.51 -12.25
C LEU A 91 -3.69 -1.23 -13.06
N VAL A 92 -3.63 -2.56 -13.13
CA VAL A 92 -4.67 -3.37 -13.79
C VAL A 92 -6.01 -3.21 -13.09
N GLN A 93 -6.01 -3.20 -11.76
CA GLN A 93 -7.22 -3.03 -10.95
C GLN A 93 -7.87 -1.67 -11.16
N MET A 94 -7.06 -0.60 -11.19
CA MET A 94 -7.54 0.77 -11.45
C MET A 94 -8.06 0.92 -12.87
N TYR A 95 -7.32 0.44 -13.87
CA TYR A 95 -7.76 0.46 -15.26
C TYR A 95 -9.09 -0.25 -15.44
N SER A 96 -9.21 -1.48 -14.93
CA SER A 96 -10.42 -2.27 -15.06
C SER A 96 -11.60 -1.64 -14.30
N GLY A 97 -11.35 -1.04 -13.13
CA GLY A 97 -12.35 -0.31 -12.36
C GLY A 97 -12.88 0.91 -13.10
N ILE A 98 -12.00 1.70 -13.73
CA ILE A 98 -12.38 2.87 -14.54
C ILE A 98 -13.25 2.43 -15.74
N VAL A 99 -12.85 1.37 -16.45
CA VAL A 99 -13.61 0.86 -17.61
C VAL A 99 -15.01 0.36 -17.22
N MET A 100 -15.16 -0.18 -16.00
CA MET A 100 -16.43 -0.72 -15.51
C MET A 100 -17.28 0.30 -14.76
N SER A 101 -16.76 1.49 -14.48
CA SER A 101 -17.42 2.50 -13.65
C SER A 101 -18.73 3.00 -14.27
N ARG A 102 -19.73 3.17 -13.42
CA ARG A 102 -21.07 3.67 -13.77
C ARG A 102 -21.47 4.94 -13.03
N TYR A 103 -20.76 5.27 -11.96
CA TYR A 103 -21.10 6.40 -11.08
C TYR A 103 -20.02 7.49 -11.09
N VAL A 104 -18.74 7.10 -11.03
CA VAL A 104 -17.63 8.06 -10.86
C VAL A 104 -17.03 8.47 -12.21
N PHE A 105 -16.80 7.50 -13.11
CA PHE A 105 -16.12 7.72 -14.40
C PHE A 105 -17.07 7.50 -15.60
N ASP A 106 -18.38 7.60 -15.40
CA ASP A 106 -19.40 7.42 -16.46
C ASP A 106 -19.17 8.35 -17.67
N PHE A 107 -18.60 9.53 -17.43
CA PHE A 107 -18.22 10.50 -18.48
C PHE A 107 -17.13 9.97 -19.45
N LEU A 108 -16.41 8.90 -19.08
CA LEU A 108 -15.39 8.25 -19.92
C LEU A 108 -15.99 7.08 -20.72
N SER A 109 -17.07 7.26 -21.44
CA SER A 109 -17.83 6.24 -22.19
C SER A 109 -16.93 5.26 -22.98
N PHE A 110 -16.46 4.18 -22.37
CA PHE A 110 -15.69 3.13 -23.04
C PHE A 110 -16.63 2.24 -23.86
N ARG A 111 -16.48 2.28 -25.20
CA ARG A 111 -17.24 1.43 -26.12
C ARG A 111 -16.53 0.09 -26.36
N GLY A 112 -16.56 -0.81 -25.40
CA GLY A 112 -16.01 -2.17 -25.55
C GLY A 112 -15.03 -2.57 -24.44
N GLY A 113 -14.60 -3.84 -24.44
CA GLY A 113 -13.66 -4.37 -23.45
C GLY A 113 -14.25 -4.67 -22.07
N MET A 114 -15.55 -4.46 -21.83
CA MET A 114 -16.24 -4.66 -20.55
C MET A 114 -16.06 -6.08 -19.99
N SER A 115 -16.14 -7.11 -20.85
CA SER A 115 -15.98 -8.51 -20.41
C SER A 115 -14.54 -8.81 -19.98
N LEU A 116 -13.55 -8.23 -20.65
CA LEU A 116 -12.15 -8.35 -20.27
C LEU A 116 -11.87 -7.57 -18.98
N ALA A 117 -12.35 -6.33 -18.89
CA ALA A 117 -12.20 -5.50 -17.70
C ALA A 117 -12.77 -6.22 -16.45
N ARG A 118 -13.96 -6.81 -16.56
CA ARG A 118 -14.57 -7.58 -15.46
C ARG A 118 -13.71 -8.76 -15.02
N ARG A 119 -13.18 -9.54 -15.97
CA ARG A 119 -12.29 -10.68 -15.65
C ARG A 119 -11.00 -10.20 -14.98
N LEU A 120 -10.39 -9.16 -15.51
CA LEU A 120 -9.17 -8.57 -14.96
C LEU A 120 -9.42 -7.99 -13.56
N HIS A 121 -10.56 -7.34 -13.35
CA HIS A 121 -10.93 -6.79 -12.06
C HIS A 121 -11.11 -7.86 -10.98
N ILE A 122 -11.86 -8.92 -11.30
CA ILE A 122 -12.08 -10.03 -10.36
C ILE A 122 -10.75 -10.76 -10.07
N LEU A 123 -10.01 -11.12 -11.11
CA LEU A 123 -8.72 -11.79 -10.95
C LEU A 123 -7.72 -10.92 -10.19
N GLY A 124 -7.66 -9.64 -10.54
CA GLY A 124 -6.80 -8.66 -9.89
C GLY A 124 -7.19 -8.38 -8.43
N ALA A 125 -8.47 -8.49 -8.08
CA ALA A 125 -8.91 -8.33 -6.69
C ALA A 125 -8.32 -9.44 -5.80
N TYR A 126 -8.42 -10.71 -6.19
CA TYR A 126 -7.91 -11.83 -5.40
C TYR A 126 -6.37 -11.87 -5.38
N TRP A 127 -5.73 -11.81 -6.54
CA TRP A 127 -4.27 -11.83 -6.60
C TRP A 127 -3.65 -10.56 -6.03
N GLY A 128 -4.26 -9.40 -6.29
CA GLY A 128 -3.82 -8.14 -5.73
C GLY A 128 -3.92 -8.12 -4.20
N PHE A 129 -4.97 -8.68 -3.62
CA PHE A 129 -5.10 -8.82 -2.17
C PHE A 129 -4.02 -9.73 -1.57
N LEU A 130 -3.74 -10.87 -2.21
CA LEU A 130 -2.65 -11.76 -1.78
C LEU A 130 -1.28 -11.07 -1.86
N LEU A 131 -0.97 -10.44 -2.99
CA LEU A 131 0.29 -9.72 -3.19
C LEU A 131 0.43 -8.54 -2.22
N MET A 132 -0.65 -7.81 -1.95
CA MET A 132 -0.65 -6.71 -0.98
C MET A 132 -0.42 -7.22 0.44
N SER A 133 -0.97 -8.37 0.81
CA SER A 133 -0.73 -9.00 2.10
C SER A 133 0.74 -9.40 2.27
N LEU A 134 1.37 -9.94 1.22
CA LEU A 134 2.81 -10.24 1.22
C LEU A 134 3.65 -8.97 1.30
N HIS A 135 3.32 -7.94 0.53
CA HIS A 135 3.98 -6.64 0.56
C HIS A 135 3.93 -6.03 1.97
N LEU A 136 2.76 -6.02 2.60
CA LEU A 136 2.58 -5.53 3.96
C LEU A 136 3.43 -6.34 4.96
N GLY A 137 3.47 -7.67 4.81
CA GLY A 137 4.29 -8.57 5.62
C GLY A 137 5.79 -8.28 5.51
N LEU A 138 6.31 -8.07 4.29
CA LEU A 138 7.72 -7.72 4.06
C LEU A 138 8.10 -6.38 4.70
N HIS A 139 7.18 -5.41 4.70
CA HIS A 139 7.38 -4.10 5.30
C HIS A 139 6.95 -3.99 6.77
N TRP A 140 6.51 -5.10 7.40
CA TRP A 140 5.97 -5.13 8.75
C TRP A 140 6.86 -4.50 9.83
N LYS A 141 8.16 -4.80 9.79
CA LYS A 141 9.13 -4.21 10.74
C LYS A 141 9.19 -2.67 10.64
N MET A 142 9.06 -2.14 9.44
CA MET A 142 9.03 -0.68 9.20
C MET A 142 7.72 -0.08 9.74
N ILE A 143 6.60 -0.71 9.48
CA ILE A 143 5.27 -0.29 9.94
C ILE A 143 5.22 -0.25 11.47
N LEU A 144 5.66 -1.31 12.14
CA LEU A 144 5.73 -1.36 13.60
C LEU A 144 6.62 -0.26 14.18
N LYS A 145 7.76 0.04 13.53
CA LYS A 145 8.64 1.13 13.96
C LYS A 145 7.95 2.48 13.84
N MET A 146 7.20 2.70 12.76
CA MET A 146 6.44 3.94 12.54
C MET A 146 5.32 4.06 13.56
N PHE A 147 4.55 2.99 13.76
CA PHE A 147 3.46 2.95 14.75
C PHE A 147 3.96 3.26 16.17
N ARG A 148 5.02 2.58 16.64
CA ARG A 148 5.62 2.85 17.96
C ARG A 148 6.06 4.30 18.10
N LYS A 149 6.64 4.86 17.05
CA LYS A 149 7.06 6.27 17.05
C LYS A 149 5.87 7.23 17.11
N ALA A 150 4.79 6.92 16.38
CA ALA A 150 3.54 7.70 16.41
C ALA A 150 2.86 7.63 17.79
N ALA A 151 2.85 6.47 18.42
CA ALA A 151 2.29 6.26 19.74
C ALA A 151 3.19 6.74 20.91
N GLY A 152 4.35 7.34 20.62
CA GLY A 152 5.27 7.84 21.67
C GLY A 152 5.90 6.72 22.53
N ILE A 153 5.78 5.46 22.12
CA ILE A 153 6.27 4.31 22.88
C ILE A 153 7.80 4.25 22.79
N LYS A 154 8.47 4.60 23.90
CA LYS A 154 9.93 4.44 24.01
C LYS A 154 10.26 2.96 24.10
N SER A 155 10.95 2.44 23.08
CA SER A 155 11.45 1.06 23.10
C SER A 155 12.50 0.91 24.20
N LYS A 156 12.16 0.20 25.30
CA LYS A 156 13.18 -0.26 26.26
C LYS A 156 14.03 -1.30 25.53
N ALA A 157 15.35 -1.11 25.54
CA ALA A 157 16.33 -1.96 24.83
C ALA A 157 16.21 -3.46 25.16
N LYS A 158 15.65 -3.83 26.32
CA LYS A 158 15.46 -5.19 26.79
C LYS A 158 14.39 -6.00 26.02
N SER A 159 13.41 -5.34 25.37
CA SER A 159 12.38 -6.02 24.56
C SER A 159 12.87 -6.47 23.17
N ARG A 160 14.00 -5.93 22.71
CA ARG A 160 14.58 -6.27 21.40
C ARG A 160 15.15 -7.68 21.34
N ASN A 161 15.69 -8.18 22.47
CA ASN A 161 16.33 -9.49 22.52
C ASN A 161 15.31 -10.64 22.60
N MET A 162 14.11 -10.39 23.13
CA MET A 162 13.07 -11.41 23.24
C MET A 162 12.35 -11.69 21.91
N LEU A 163 12.23 -10.68 21.03
CA LEU A 163 11.66 -10.87 19.69
C LEU A 163 12.66 -11.39 18.66
N ALA A 164 13.96 -11.23 18.91
CA ALA A 164 15.02 -11.83 18.07
C ALA A 164 15.21 -13.33 18.31
N PHE A 165 14.62 -13.89 19.39
CA PHE A 165 14.70 -15.32 19.73
C PHE A 165 13.53 -16.13 19.14
N ILE A 166 12.52 -15.49 18.53
CA ILE A 166 11.32 -16.13 17.98
C ILE A 166 11.33 -16.08 16.42
N VAL A 167 12.38 -15.55 15.82
CA VAL A 167 12.66 -15.55 14.38
C VAL A 167 14.05 -16.08 14.17
#